data_e127cf9adc8321cae0193f2233cf57ba
#
_entry.id   e127cf9adc8321cae0193f2233cf57ba
#
_cell.length_a   1.000
_cell.length_b   1.000
_cell.length_c   1.000
_cell.angle_alpha   90.00
_cell.angle_beta   90.00
_cell.angle_gamma   90.00
#
_symmetry.space_group_name_H-M   'P 1'
#
loop_
_entity.id
_entity.type
_entity.pdbx_description
1 polymer ?
#
loop_
_entity_poly.entity_id
_entity_poly.type
_entity_poly.pdbx_seq_one_letter_code
_entity_poly.pdbx_strand_id
1 'polypeptide(L)'
;MYLSRIMEKISIQIPSMPENIRIVESFIDNAKEKFHITDDIYGNIMVAVTESVNNAIKHGNSSDKNKLVNISLFIEPKLLKFVVEDQGDGFDPDTLPDPTLPENISKPDGRGIFLMRNLCDDLVFSNDGRVVEMKFNMN
;
A
#
# COMPACT_ATOMS: atom_id res chain seq x y z
N MET A 1 1.54 31.91 0.44
CA MET A 1 2.51 30.94 -0.15
C MET A 1 2.26 29.56 0.41
N TYR A 2 2.16 28.59 -0.45
CA TYR A 2 2.00 27.21 -0.05
C TYR A 2 3.36 26.60 0.33
N LEU A 3 3.45 26.02 1.50
CA LEU A 3 4.66 25.32 1.95
C LEU A 3 4.35 23.84 2.08
N SER A 4 5.27 23.00 1.59
CA SER A 4 5.15 21.56 1.76
C SER A 4 5.18 21.19 3.24
N ARG A 5 4.26 20.33 3.67
CA ARG A 5 4.24 19.80 5.04
C ARG A 5 5.03 18.51 5.19
N ILE A 6 5.61 18.00 4.11
CA ILE A 6 6.40 16.78 4.15
C ILE A 6 7.68 17.07 4.93
N MET A 7 7.84 16.36 6.06
CA MET A 7 9.01 16.48 6.92
C MET A 7 10.11 15.52 6.51
N GLU A 8 9.73 14.37 5.96
CA GLU A 8 10.69 13.34 5.56
C GLU A 8 10.05 12.42 4.53
N LYS A 9 10.89 11.85 3.67
CA LYS A 9 10.49 10.81 2.71
C LYS A 9 11.50 9.69 2.77
N ILE A 10 11.01 8.46 2.91
CA ILE A 10 11.85 7.26 2.81
C ILE A 10 11.23 6.32 1.77
N SER A 11 12.09 5.59 1.04
CA SER A 11 11.63 4.72 -0.05
C SER A 11 12.46 3.44 -0.11
N ILE A 12 11.80 2.37 -0.58
CA ILE A 12 12.48 1.12 -0.93
C ILE A 12 11.95 0.64 -2.28
N GLN A 13 12.74 -0.21 -2.93
CA GLN A 13 12.34 -0.92 -4.15
C GLN A 13 12.56 -2.40 -3.93
N ILE A 14 11.60 -3.21 -4.35
CA ILE A 14 11.71 -4.66 -4.25
C ILE A 14 11.38 -5.32 -5.59
N PRO A 15 12.07 -6.40 -5.96
CA PRO A 15 11.64 -7.24 -7.07
C PRO A 15 10.26 -7.85 -6.79
N SER A 16 9.50 -8.12 -7.85
CA SER A 16 8.10 -8.58 -7.75
C SER A 16 8.03 -10.08 -7.43
N MET A 17 8.50 -10.43 -6.24
CA MET A 17 8.50 -11.81 -5.71
C MET A 17 7.77 -11.83 -4.38
N PRO A 18 6.83 -12.78 -4.17
CA PRO A 18 6.03 -12.81 -2.93
C PRO A 18 6.84 -12.83 -1.64
N GLU A 19 8.00 -13.48 -1.64
CA GLU A 19 8.87 -13.54 -0.46
C GLU A 19 9.40 -12.17 -0.03
N ASN A 20 9.41 -11.19 -0.92
CA ASN A 20 9.90 -9.84 -0.63
C ASN A 20 8.94 -9.02 0.23
N ILE A 21 7.77 -9.55 0.54
CA ILE A 21 6.87 -8.94 1.52
C ILE A 21 7.56 -8.77 2.87
N ARG A 22 8.51 -9.64 3.22
CA ARG A 22 9.29 -9.52 4.47
C ARG A 22 10.06 -8.21 4.54
N ILE A 23 10.56 -7.73 3.40
CA ILE A 23 11.28 -6.45 3.33
C ILE A 23 10.32 -5.30 3.63
N VAL A 24 9.09 -5.39 3.11
CA VAL A 24 8.05 -4.37 3.36
C VAL A 24 7.66 -4.36 4.83
N GLU A 25 7.49 -5.52 5.44
CA GLU A 25 7.17 -5.64 6.87
C GLU A 25 8.26 -4.99 7.72
N SER A 26 9.53 -5.26 7.42
CA SER A 26 10.65 -4.65 8.12
C SER A 26 10.71 -3.13 7.93
N PHE A 27 10.39 -2.66 6.72
CA PHE A 27 10.30 -1.23 6.41
C PHE A 27 9.25 -0.55 7.30
N ILE A 28 8.09 -1.17 7.45
CA ILE A 28 7.01 -0.63 8.30
C ILE A 28 7.40 -0.70 9.77
N ASP A 29 8.02 -1.79 10.21
CA ASP A 29 8.49 -1.93 11.60
C ASP A 29 9.50 -0.85 11.96
N ASN A 30 10.45 -0.58 11.06
CA ASN A 30 11.44 0.47 11.27
C ASN A 30 10.78 1.85 11.33
N ALA A 31 9.77 2.09 10.49
CA ALA A 31 9.02 3.35 10.50
C ALA A 31 8.26 3.52 11.81
N LYS A 32 7.68 2.43 12.35
CA LYS A 32 6.98 2.46 13.63
C LYS A 32 7.90 2.95 14.75
N GLU A 33 9.12 2.43 14.81
CA GLU A 33 10.11 2.81 15.80
C GLU A 33 10.54 4.27 15.60
N LYS A 34 10.90 4.63 14.38
CA LYS A 34 11.49 5.94 14.08
C LYS A 34 10.50 7.09 14.27
N PHE A 35 9.24 6.88 13.89
CA PHE A 35 8.23 7.94 13.88
C PHE A 35 7.19 7.78 14.98
N HIS A 36 7.41 6.86 15.93
CA HIS A 36 6.54 6.65 17.09
C HIS A 36 5.08 6.39 16.69
N ILE A 37 4.90 5.51 15.71
CA ILE A 37 3.56 5.13 15.24
C ILE A 37 2.89 4.30 16.35
N THR A 38 1.66 4.66 16.71
CA THR A 38 0.92 3.94 17.76
C THR A 38 0.47 2.56 17.27
N ASP A 39 0.24 1.65 18.21
CA ASP A 39 -0.19 0.29 17.87
C ASP A 39 -1.52 0.27 17.11
N ASP A 40 -2.43 1.19 17.42
CA ASP A 40 -3.73 1.28 16.76
C ASP A 40 -3.60 1.47 15.25
N ILE A 41 -2.67 2.35 14.86
CA ILE A 41 -2.47 2.68 13.43
C ILE A 41 -1.54 1.66 12.78
N TYR A 42 -0.56 1.16 13.53
CA TYR A 42 0.44 0.23 13.02
C TYR A 42 -0.20 -1.03 12.39
N GLY A 43 -1.18 -1.62 13.08
CA GLY A 43 -1.87 -2.81 12.56
C GLY A 43 -2.57 -2.53 11.23
N ASN A 44 -3.25 -1.39 11.14
CA ASN A 44 -3.94 -0.98 9.92
C ASN A 44 -2.96 -0.74 8.78
N ILE A 45 -1.84 -0.08 9.07
CA ILE A 45 -0.78 0.16 8.09
C ILE A 45 -0.22 -1.16 7.58
N MET A 46 0.12 -2.07 8.50
CA MET A 46 0.72 -3.34 8.12
C MET A 46 -0.18 -4.11 7.15
N VAL A 47 -1.46 -4.23 7.45
CA VAL A 47 -2.39 -4.97 6.59
C VAL A 47 -2.61 -4.24 5.26
N ALA A 48 -2.91 -2.94 5.30
CA ALA A 48 -3.24 -2.20 4.08
C ALA A 48 -2.05 -2.13 3.12
N VAL A 49 -0.86 -1.82 3.63
CA VAL A 49 0.33 -1.67 2.77
C VAL A 49 0.77 -3.02 2.21
N THR A 50 0.79 -4.08 3.02
CA THR A 50 1.17 -5.39 2.51
C THR A 50 0.18 -5.91 1.47
N GLU A 51 -1.12 -5.66 1.63
CA GLU A 51 -2.12 -6.01 0.62
C GLU A 51 -1.89 -5.24 -0.68
N SER A 52 -1.58 -3.95 -0.57
CA SER A 52 -1.27 -3.13 -1.74
C SER A 52 -0.04 -3.64 -2.48
N VAL A 53 1.01 -4.01 -1.74
CA VAL A 53 2.23 -4.54 -2.35
C VAL A 53 1.98 -5.91 -2.99
N ASN A 54 1.20 -6.77 -2.34
CA ASN A 54 0.81 -8.05 -2.93
C ASN A 54 0.07 -7.87 -4.25
N ASN A 55 -0.85 -6.90 -4.31
CA ASN A 55 -1.57 -6.58 -5.55
C ASN A 55 -0.61 -6.06 -6.62
N ALA A 56 0.34 -5.20 -6.24
CA ALA A 56 1.34 -4.69 -7.17
C ALA A 56 2.21 -5.82 -7.74
N ILE A 57 2.62 -6.77 -6.91
CA ILE A 57 3.41 -7.93 -7.34
C ILE A 57 2.60 -8.81 -8.28
N LYS A 58 1.40 -9.21 -7.87
CA LYS A 58 0.59 -10.21 -8.58
C LYS A 58 -0.11 -9.64 -9.81
N HIS A 59 -0.80 -8.51 -9.65
CA HIS A 59 -1.66 -7.95 -10.68
C HIS A 59 -0.99 -6.86 -11.48
N GLY A 60 -0.20 -6.02 -10.81
CA GLY A 60 0.54 -4.98 -11.51
C GLY A 60 1.65 -5.56 -12.35
N ASN A 61 2.60 -6.20 -11.72
CA ASN A 61 3.83 -6.70 -12.36
C ASN A 61 3.73 -8.18 -12.79
N SER A 62 2.61 -8.84 -12.58
CA SER A 62 2.39 -10.25 -12.95
C SER A 62 3.48 -11.18 -12.41
N SER A 63 3.94 -10.92 -11.19
CA SER A 63 5.00 -11.68 -10.50
C SER A 63 6.32 -11.75 -11.30
N ASP A 64 6.57 -10.76 -12.14
CA ASP A 64 7.81 -10.67 -12.93
C ASP A 64 8.94 -10.13 -12.04
N LYS A 65 9.90 -10.99 -11.71
CA LYS A 65 11.03 -10.63 -10.85
C LYS A 65 11.91 -9.52 -11.40
N ASN A 66 11.81 -9.24 -12.71
CA ASN A 66 12.58 -8.17 -13.36
C ASN A 66 11.86 -6.82 -13.27
N LYS A 67 10.64 -6.79 -12.77
CA LYS A 67 9.90 -5.56 -12.53
C LYS A 67 9.91 -5.24 -11.05
N LEU A 68 10.03 -3.96 -10.73
CA LEU A 68 10.16 -3.51 -9.34
C LEU A 68 8.86 -2.94 -8.83
N VAL A 69 8.66 -3.06 -7.52
CA VAL A 69 7.63 -2.35 -6.79
C VAL A 69 8.33 -1.31 -5.93
N ASN A 70 7.93 -0.05 -6.07
CA ASN A 70 8.43 1.06 -5.26
C ASN A 70 7.47 1.31 -4.11
N ILE A 71 8.00 1.39 -2.90
CA ILE A 71 7.22 1.74 -1.71
C ILE A 71 7.85 2.99 -1.12
N SER A 72 7.08 4.07 -1.03
CA SER A 72 7.53 5.33 -0.44
C SER A 72 6.65 5.68 0.74
N LEU A 73 7.27 6.24 1.77
CA LEU A 73 6.55 6.78 2.92
C LEU A 73 6.88 8.25 3.03
N PHE A 74 5.84 9.08 3.01
CA PHE A 74 5.93 10.52 3.23
C PHE A 74 5.42 10.82 4.63
N ILE A 75 6.23 11.50 5.43
CA ILE A 75 5.89 11.83 6.82
C ILE A 75 5.54 13.31 6.90
N GLU A 76 4.32 13.60 7.37
CA GLU A 76 3.83 14.95 7.66
C GLU A 76 3.49 15.02 9.14
N PRO A 77 3.27 16.23 9.71
CA PRO A 77 3.11 16.36 11.18
C PRO A 77 2.02 15.47 11.80
N LYS A 78 0.93 15.22 11.10
CA LYS A 78 -0.17 14.40 11.62
C LYS A 78 -0.68 13.40 10.60
N LEU A 79 0.16 13.07 9.62
CA LEU A 79 -0.25 12.23 8.51
C LEU A 79 0.91 11.40 8.00
N LEU A 80 0.67 10.12 7.80
CA LEU A 80 1.56 9.24 7.06
C LEU A 80 0.91 8.90 5.72
N LYS A 81 1.68 9.02 4.64
CA LYS A 81 1.21 8.64 3.32
C LYS A 81 2.15 7.59 2.74
N PHE A 82 1.62 6.39 2.50
CA PHE A 82 2.34 5.34 1.80
C PHE A 82 1.93 5.36 0.33
N VAL A 83 2.92 5.27 -0.55
CA VAL A 83 2.68 5.19 -1.99
C VAL A 83 3.33 3.92 -2.51
N VAL A 84 2.53 3.07 -3.16
CA VAL A 84 3.00 1.83 -3.77
C VAL A 84 2.84 1.97 -5.27
N GLU A 85 3.93 1.74 -6.01
CA GLU A 85 3.96 1.91 -7.47
C GLU A 85 4.55 0.68 -8.12
N ASP A 86 3.86 0.14 -9.15
CA ASP A 86 4.36 -0.97 -9.95
C ASP A 86 4.72 -0.53 -11.36
N GLN A 87 5.36 -1.42 -12.11
CA GLN A 87 5.84 -1.18 -13.47
C GLN A 87 5.04 -1.94 -14.54
N GLY A 88 3.88 -2.45 -14.13
CA GLY A 88 3.05 -3.27 -15.01
C GLY A 88 2.13 -2.46 -15.89
N ASP A 89 1.13 -3.15 -16.43
CA ASP A 89 0.11 -2.54 -17.30
C ASP A 89 -1.01 -1.89 -16.50
N GLY A 90 -1.00 -2.04 -15.18
CA GLY A 90 -2.04 -1.53 -14.32
C GLY A 90 -3.23 -2.49 -14.20
N PHE A 91 -4.20 -2.08 -13.42
CA PHE A 91 -5.48 -2.78 -13.29
C PHE A 91 -6.53 -1.76 -12.85
N ASP A 92 -7.80 -2.11 -13.07
CA ASP A 92 -8.92 -1.27 -12.62
C ASP A 92 -9.43 -1.83 -11.29
N PRO A 93 -9.21 -1.12 -10.17
CA PRO A 93 -9.67 -1.61 -8.86
C PRO A 93 -11.19 -1.73 -8.77
N ASP A 94 -11.94 -0.98 -9.60
CA ASP A 94 -13.40 -1.01 -9.58
C ASP A 94 -13.97 -2.24 -10.29
N THR A 95 -13.16 -2.95 -11.10
CA THR A 95 -13.58 -4.19 -11.75
C THR A 95 -13.35 -5.42 -10.89
N LEU A 96 -12.66 -5.28 -9.75
CA LEU A 96 -12.43 -6.40 -8.85
C LEU A 96 -13.74 -6.78 -8.14
N PRO A 97 -13.96 -8.08 -7.88
CA PRO A 97 -15.18 -8.52 -7.23
C PRO A 97 -15.36 -7.93 -5.84
N ASP A 98 -16.60 -7.59 -5.48
CA ASP A 98 -16.94 -7.17 -4.12
C ASP A 98 -16.90 -8.40 -3.21
N PRO A 99 -15.97 -8.46 -2.22
CA PRO A 99 -15.82 -9.64 -1.37
C PRO A 99 -16.95 -9.80 -0.36
N THR A 100 -17.82 -8.78 -0.20
CA THR A 100 -18.96 -8.87 0.70
C THR A 100 -20.15 -9.61 0.07
N LEU A 101 -20.15 -9.80 -1.25
CA LEU A 101 -21.20 -10.56 -1.92
C LEU A 101 -20.93 -12.05 -1.77
N PRO A 102 -21.97 -12.87 -1.53
CA PRO A 102 -21.80 -14.30 -1.32
C PRO A 102 -21.01 -15.02 -2.42
N GLU A 103 -21.22 -14.64 -3.68
CA GLU A 103 -20.54 -15.24 -4.82
C GLU A 103 -19.05 -14.89 -4.88
N ASN A 104 -18.61 -13.88 -4.13
CA ASN A 104 -17.24 -13.37 -4.18
C ASN A 104 -16.43 -13.67 -2.92
N ILE A 105 -17.03 -14.33 -1.94
CA ILE A 105 -16.43 -14.49 -0.61
C ILE A 105 -15.08 -15.22 -0.63
N SER A 106 -14.87 -16.09 -1.62
CA SER A 106 -13.63 -16.85 -1.77
C SER A 106 -12.61 -16.19 -2.71
N LYS A 107 -12.92 -15.02 -3.27
CA LYS A 107 -12.06 -14.33 -4.23
C LYS A 107 -11.11 -13.38 -3.50
N PRO A 108 -9.82 -13.72 -3.36
CA PRO A 108 -8.90 -12.96 -2.49
C PRO A 108 -8.56 -11.56 -2.98
N ASP A 109 -8.56 -11.33 -4.30
CA ASP A 109 -8.11 -10.06 -4.86
C ASP A 109 -9.03 -8.90 -4.51
N GLY A 110 -10.34 -9.11 -4.63
CA GLY A 110 -11.33 -8.12 -4.20
C GLY A 110 -11.27 -7.88 -2.70
N ARG A 111 -10.95 -8.93 -1.94
CA ARG A 111 -10.81 -8.83 -0.48
C ARG A 111 -9.68 -7.88 -0.09
N GLY A 112 -8.53 -7.96 -0.78
CA GLY A 112 -7.40 -7.07 -0.51
C GLY A 112 -7.77 -5.60 -0.69
N ILE A 113 -8.41 -5.25 -1.80
CA ILE A 113 -8.87 -3.88 -2.06
C ILE A 113 -9.89 -3.44 -0.99
N PHE A 114 -10.81 -4.33 -0.63
CA PHE A 114 -11.80 -4.05 0.41
C PHE A 114 -11.13 -3.72 1.74
N LEU A 115 -10.13 -4.50 2.15
CA LEU A 115 -9.39 -4.25 3.39
C LEU A 115 -8.68 -2.91 3.34
N MET A 116 -8.02 -2.59 2.22
CA MET A 116 -7.34 -1.31 2.07
C MET A 116 -8.31 -0.13 2.23
N ARG A 117 -9.49 -0.20 1.61
CA ARG A 117 -10.49 0.87 1.70
C ARG A 117 -11.01 1.07 3.12
N ASN A 118 -11.08 -0.01 3.91
CA ASN A 118 -11.57 0.06 5.29
C ASN A 118 -10.51 0.50 6.29
N LEU A 119 -9.23 0.22 6.03
CA LEU A 119 -8.16 0.46 6.99
C LEU A 119 -7.45 1.79 6.80
N CYS A 120 -7.53 2.38 5.60
CA CYS A 120 -6.93 3.69 5.32
C CYS A 120 -7.93 4.79 5.62
N ASP A 121 -7.43 5.96 6.04
CA ASP A 121 -8.26 7.16 6.16
C ASP A 121 -8.58 7.73 4.79
N ASP A 122 -7.68 7.54 3.82
CA ASP A 122 -7.92 7.91 2.42
C ASP A 122 -7.15 6.96 1.53
N LEU A 123 -7.75 6.55 0.42
CA LEU A 123 -7.17 5.61 -0.54
C LEU A 123 -7.41 6.14 -1.95
N VAL A 124 -6.34 6.35 -2.71
CA VAL A 124 -6.42 6.87 -4.07
C VAL A 124 -5.61 5.98 -5.00
N PHE A 125 -6.25 5.51 -6.08
CA PHE A 125 -5.58 4.84 -7.19
C PHE A 125 -5.38 5.82 -8.33
N SER A 126 -4.22 5.77 -8.98
CA SER A 126 -3.92 6.59 -10.15
C SER A 126 -3.08 5.82 -11.15
N ASN A 127 -2.86 6.41 -12.34
CA ASN A 127 -2.08 5.79 -13.42
C ASN A 127 -2.57 4.37 -13.76
N ASP A 128 -3.88 4.22 -13.96
CA ASP A 128 -4.52 2.94 -14.29
C ASP A 128 -4.25 1.86 -13.22
N GLY A 129 -4.24 2.26 -11.96
CA GLY A 129 -4.04 1.35 -10.84
C GLY A 129 -2.58 1.05 -10.50
N ARG A 130 -1.63 1.60 -11.26
CA ARG A 130 -0.20 1.38 -11.00
C ARG A 130 0.32 2.11 -9.78
N VAL A 131 -0.36 3.17 -9.35
CA VAL A 131 0.01 3.95 -8.18
C VAL A 131 -1.13 3.91 -7.18
N VAL A 132 -0.80 3.56 -5.95
CA VAL A 132 -1.77 3.50 -4.84
C VAL A 132 -1.24 4.40 -3.73
N GLU A 133 -2.04 5.39 -3.33
CA GLU A 133 -1.74 6.25 -2.19
C GLU A 133 -2.65 5.91 -1.03
N MET A 134 -2.05 5.64 0.12
CA MET A 134 -2.77 5.28 1.35
C MET A 134 -2.39 6.27 2.44
N LYS A 135 -3.38 6.98 2.97
CA LYS A 135 -3.17 7.96 4.02
C LYS A 135 -3.69 7.44 5.35
N PHE A 136 -2.90 7.68 6.39
CA PHE A 136 -3.23 7.30 7.76
C PHE A 136 -3.03 8.52 8.66
N ASN A 137 -4.11 8.97 9.31
CA ASN A 137 -4.04 10.11 10.22
C ASN A 137 -3.37 9.68 11.54
N MET A 138 -2.48 10.54 12.03
CA MET A 138 -1.87 10.38 13.34
C MET A 138 -2.39 11.50 14.26
N ASN A 139 -2.85 11.12 15.41
CA ASN A 139 -3.36 12.08 16.39
C ASN A 139 -2.26 12.54 17.34
#